data_8471aa16a90b9c347d463c0296a25beb
#
_entry.id   8471aa16a90b9c347d463c0296a25beb
#
_cell.length_a   1.000
_cell.length_b   1.000
_cell.length_c   1.000
_cell.angle_alpha   90.00
_cell.angle_beta   90.00
_cell.angle_gamma   90.00
#
_symmetry.space_group_name_H-M   'P 1'
#
loop_
_entity.id
_entity.type
_entity.pdbx_description
1 polymer ?
#
loop_
_entity_poly.entity_id
_entity_poly.type
_entity_poly.pdbx_seq_one_letter_code
_entity_poly.pdbx_strand_id
1 'polypeptide(L)'
;VSPVLAVDENCSISTAANFMLNNKIDSLLITHEDNLVGIITAADIFRAFVDITGGSQSGTRIEAKIPNEKGHLAPFIQALSNAGSFIVSLSISNESSEYGYIDVKERGGDEAEIRKELDKLGWVEIVNFRKSDSYQLLSFGKERK
;
A
#
# COMPACT_ATOMS: atom_id res chain seq x y z
N VAL A 1 30.00 0.09 22.00
CA VAL A 1 28.67 -0.50 22.18
C VAL A 1 27.66 0.41 21.48
N SER A 2 26.99 -0.10 20.47
CA SER A 2 25.91 0.65 19.81
C SER A 2 24.74 0.81 20.79
N PRO A 3 24.13 2.00 20.88
CA PRO A 3 22.96 2.18 21.72
C PRO A 3 21.82 1.32 21.21
N VAL A 4 21.10 0.68 22.11
CA VAL A 4 19.86 -0.03 21.78
C VAL A 4 18.76 1.01 21.64
N LEU A 5 18.11 1.01 20.49
CA LEU A 5 17.04 1.95 20.20
C LEU A 5 15.68 1.34 20.53
N ALA A 6 14.83 2.16 21.13
CA ALA A 6 13.48 1.78 21.51
C ALA A 6 12.47 2.83 21.07
N VAL A 7 11.23 2.39 20.87
CA VAL A 7 10.06 3.24 20.61
C VAL A 7 8.95 2.91 21.59
N ASP A 8 8.07 3.87 21.86
CA ASP A 8 6.88 3.65 22.65
C ASP A 8 5.88 2.76 21.87
N GLU A 9 5.09 1.96 22.58
CA GLU A 9 4.10 1.05 21.97
C GLU A 9 3.05 1.74 21.12
N ASN A 10 2.80 3.04 21.34
CA ASN A 10 1.89 3.85 20.53
C ASN A 10 2.56 4.46 19.29
N CYS A 11 3.84 4.19 19.07
CA CYS A 11 4.55 4.62 17.87
C CYS A 11 3.91 4.00 16.63
N SER A 12 3.66 4.81 15.60
CA SER A 12 3.12 4.28 14.34
C SER A 12 4.13 3.37 13.64
N ILE A 13 3.63 2.41 12.86
CA ILE A 13 4.47 1.52 12.04
C ILE A 13 5.35 2.32 11.08
N SER A 14 4.82 3.37 10.46
CA SER A 14 5.59 4.23 9.55
C SER A 14 6.72 4.96 10.26
N THR A 15 6.50 5.42 11.49
CA THR A 15 7.54 6.06 12.31
C THR A 15 8.60 5.04 12.72
N ALA A 16 8.21 3.84 13.16
CA ALA A 16 9.14 2.78 13.51
C ALA A 16 10.00 2.37 12.30
N ALA A 17 9.38 2.20 11.12
CA ALA A 17 10.09 1.92 9.88
C ALA A 17 11.11 3.02 9.53
N ASN A 18 10.73 4.28 9.69
CA ASN A 18 11.60 5.42 9.44
C ASN A 18 12.81 5.44 10.37
N PHE A 19 12.63 5.15 11.66
CA PHE A 19 13.73 5.00 12.60
C PHE A 19 14.70 3.87 12.20
N MET A 20 14.16 2.71 11.77
CA MET A 20 14.99 1.61 11.30
C MET A 20 15.83 2.01 10.08
N LEU A 21 15.23 2.67 9.10
CA LEU A 21 15.92 3.14 7.89
C LEU A 21 17.01 4.16 8.22
N ASN A 22 16.68 5.18 9.01
CA ASN A 22 17.61 6.26 9.33
C ASN A 22 18.79 5.80 10.18
N ASN A 23 18.59 4.80 11.03
CA ASN A 23 19.62 4.25 11.89
C ASN A 23 20.28 2.97 11.33
N LYS A 24 19.85 2.52 10.15
CA LYS A 24 20.36 1.30 9.48
C LYS A 24 20.29 0.06 10.38
N ILE A 25 19.16 -0.10 11.06
CA ILE A 25 18.86 -1.23 11.94
C ILE A 25 17.61 -1.97 11.43
N ASP A 26 17.48 -3.21 11.81
CA ASP A 26 16.38 -4.11 11.39
C ASP A 26 15.43 -4.48 12.53
N SER A 27 15.63 -3.89 13.70
CA SER A 27 14.77 -4.11 14.87
C SER A 27 14.80 -2.91 15.82
N LEU A 28 13.70 -2.75 16.58
CA LEU A 28 13.55 -1.77 17.65
C LEU A 28 12.93 -2.46 18.87
N LEU A 29 13.36 -2.08 20.05
CA LEU A 29 12.64 -2.43 21.27
C LEU A 29 11.35 -1.61 21.38
N ILE A 30 10.33 -2.19 21.97
CA ILE A 30 9.06 -1.52 22.25
C ILE A 30 8.93 -1.36 23.76
N THR A 31 8.61 -0.16 24.20
CA THR A 31 8.44 0.17 25.61
C THR A 31 7.02 0.67 25.92
N HIS A 32 6.60 0.43 27.14
CA HIS A 32 5.43 1.03 27.78
C HIS A 32 5.86 1.57 29.13
N GLU A 33 5.71 2.88 29.35
CA GLU A 33 6.17 3.55 30.59
C GLU A 33 7.60 3.15 30.98
N ASP A 34 8.54 3.20 30.03
CA ASP A 34 9.95 2.83 30.17
C ASP A 34 10.23 1.34 30.42
N ASN A 35 9.20 0.50 30.46
CA ASN A 35 9.35 -0.96 30.56
C ASN A 35 9.38 -1.61 29.18
N LEU A 36 10.29 -2.53 28.98
CA LEU A 36 10.35 -3.34 27.77
C LEU A 36 9.13 -4.24 27.68
N VAL A 37 8.34 -4.09 26.61
CA VAL A 37 7.13 -4.90 26.36
C VAL A 37 7.20 -5.73 25.07
N GLY A 38 8.15 -5.46 24.20
CA GLY A 38 8.28 -6.22 22.96
C GLY A 38 9.44 -5.76 22.09
N ILE A 39 9.48 -6.35 20.92
CA ILE A 39 10.42 -6.03 19.86
C ILE A 39 9.66 -6.01 18.53
N ILE A 40 9.98 -5.06 17.66
CA ILE A 40 9.49 -5.01 16.28
C ILE A 40 10.67 -5.17 15.32
N THR A 41 10.50 -5.99 14.31
CA THR A 41 11.52 -6.29 13.30
C THR A 41 11.13 -5.77 11.92
N ALA A 42 12.09 -5.70 10.99
CA ALA A 42 11.82 -5.37 9.60
C ALA A 42 10.82 -6.36 8.97
N ALA A 43 10.85 -7.65 9.37
CA ALA A 43 9.87 -8.64 8.92
C ALA A 43 8.45 -8.29 9.38
N ASP A 44 8.27 -7.75 10.57
CA ASP A 44 6.97 -7.28 11.07
C ASP A 44 6.47 -6.09 10.25
N ILE A 45 7.36 -5.17 9.88
CA ILE A 45 7.05 -4.05 8.98
C ILE A 45 6.60 -4.56 7.60
N PHE A 46 7.30 -5.53 7.01
CA PHE A 46 6.90 -6.13 5.73
C PHE A 46 5.53 -6.80 5.82
N ARG A 47 5.25 -7.51 6.91
CA ARG A 47 3.93 -8.13 7.13
C ARG A 47 2.84 -7.07 7.19
N ALA A 48 3.05 -6.02 7.98
CA ALA A 48 2.12 -4.90 8.06
C ALA A 48 1.91 -4.24 6.69
N PHE A 49 2.96 -4.06 5.89
CA PHE A 49 2.86 -3.54 4.53
C PHE A 49 1.97 -4.43 3.64
N VAL A 50 2.18 -5.75 3.67
CA VAL A 50 1.34 -6.70 2.92
C VAL A 50 -0.12 -6.60 3.34
N ASP A 51 -0.41 -6.50 4.63
CA ASP A 51 -1.77 -6.38 5.15
C ASP A 51 -2.43 -5.05 4.75
N ILE A 52 -1.73 -3.93 4.92
CA ILE A 52 -2.22 -2.58 4.58
C ILE A 52 -2.51 -2.45 3.09
N THR A 53 -1.68 -3.04 2.24
CA THR A 53 -1.86 -3.00 0.78
C THR A 53 -2.82 -4.06 0.25
N GLY A 54 -3.38 -4.90 1.11
CA GLY A 54 -4.25 -6.00 0.71
C GLY A 54 -3.52 -7.09 -0.08
N GLY A 55 -2.19 -7.21 0.08
CA GLY A 55 -1.36 -8.12 -0.71
C GLY A 55 -1.67 -9.59 -0.52
N SER A 56 -2.27 -9.96 0.63
CA SER A 56 -2.72 -11.32 0.93
C SER A 56 -4.12 -11.65 0.41
N GLN A 57 -4.86 -10.68 -0.12
CA GLN A 57 -6.22 -10.86 -0.62
C GLN A 57 -6.24 -10.88 -2.15
N SER A 58 -7.14 -11.71 -2.70
CA SER A 58 -7.41 -11.68 -4.14
C SER A 58 -8.17 -10.41 -4.54
N GLY A 59 -8.01 -9.98 -5.77
CA GLY A 59 -8.69 -8.80 -6.29
C GLY A 59 -7.99 -8.23 -7.52
N THR A 60 -8.46 -7.08 -7.96
CA THR A 60 -7.87 -6.35 -9.07
C THR A 60 -7.19 -5.09 -8.56
N ARG A 61 -5.97 -4.85 -9.01
CA ARG A 61 -5.22 -3.63 -8.70
C ARG A 61 -5.34 -2.66 -9.85
N ILE A 62 -5.70 -1.44 -9.50
CA ILE A 62 -5.87 -0.32 -10.43
C ILE A 62 -4.94 0.80 -9.98
N GLU A 63 -4.03 1.20 -10.86
CA GLU A 63 -3.24 2.41 -10.70
C GLU A 63 -3.78 3.49 -11.63
N ALA A 64 -4.07 4.64 -11.10
CA ALA A 64 -4.56 5.77 -11.86
C ALA A 64 -3.82 7.05 -11.50
N LYS A 65 -3.54 7.84 -12.53
CA LYS A 65 -3.03 9.21 -12.37
C LYS A 65 -4.20 10.17 -12.26
N ILE A 66 -4.17 11.03 -11.27
CA ILE A 66 -5.21 12.02 -11.00
C ILE A 66 -4.60 13.39 -10.72
N PRO A 67 -5.36 14.50 -10.91
CA PRO A 67 -4.92 15.81 -10.46
C PRO A 67 -4.73 15.84 -8.94
N ASN A 68 -3.65 16.49 -8.50
CA ASN A 68 -3.35 16.68 -7.08
C ASN A 68 -4.11 17.88 -6.52
N GLU A 69 -5.42 17.82 -6.56
CA GLU A 69 -6.33 18.89 -6.15
C GLU A 69 -7.39 18.37 -5.17
N LYS A 70 -7.92 19.27 -4.37
CA LYS A 70 -9.01 18.93 -3.44
C LYS A 70 -10.26 18.48 -4.20
N GLY A 71 -10.93 17.47 -3.67
CA GLY A 71 -12.24 17.02 -4.17
C GLY A 71 -12.19 15.90 -5.20
N HIS A 72 -11.01 15.47 -5.69
CA HIS A 72 -10.91 14.41 -6.70
C HIS A 72 -11.05 12.98 -6.12
N LEU A 73 -10.67 12.78 -4.87
CA LEU A 73 -10.71 11.43 -4.26
C LEU A 73 -12.13 10.88 -4.11
N ALA A 74 -13.06 11.66 -3.60
CA ALA A 74 -14.40 11.20 -3.35
C ALA A 74 -15.15 10.76 -4.62
N PRO A 75 -15.14 11.53 -5.74
CA PRO A 75 -15.71 11.06 -7.00
C PRO A 75 -15.04 9.81 -7.56
N PHE A 76 -13.72 9.66 -7.39
CA PHE A 76 -12.99 8.48 -7.80
C PHE A 76 -13.50 7.22 -7.07
N ILE A 77 -13.60 7.29 -5.74
CA ILE A 77 -14.12 6.19 -4.92
C ILE A 77 -15.58 5.90 -5.26
N GLN A 78 -16.38 6.93 -5.47
CA GLN A 78 -17.79 6.76 -5.87
C GLN A 78 -17.92 6.04 -7.21
N ALA A 79 -17.06 6.35 -8.19
CA ALA A 79 -17.05 5.67 -9.48
C ALA A 79 -16.78 4.17 -9.32
N LEU A 80 -15.83 3.78 -8.49
CA LEU A 80 -15.56 2.37 -8.20
C LEU A 80 -16.76 1.70 -7.50
N SER A 81 -17.37 2.37 -6.53
CA SER A 81 -18.56 1.86 -5.85
C SER A 81 -19.72 1.67 -6.80
N ASN A 82 -19.95 2.60 -7.72
CA ASN A 82 -20.99 2.49 -8.76
C ASN A 82 -20.79 1.29 -9.69
N ALA A 83 -19.52 0.92 -9.92
CA ALA A 83 -19.15 -0.25 -10.71
C ALA A 83 -19.19 -1.58 -9.92
N GLY A 84 -19.67 -1.56 -8.68
CA GLY A 84 -19.80 -2.75 -7.83
C GLY A 84 -18.53 -3.15 -7.09
N SER A 85 -17.51 -2.30 -7.07
CA SER A 85 -16.25 -2.59 -6.40
C SER A 85 -16.36 -2.52 -4.89
N PHE A 86 -15.79 -3.50 -4.21
CA PHE A 86 -15.43 -3.44 -2.81
C PHE A 86 -13.96 -3.05 -2.69
N ILE A 87 -13.68 -1.94 -2.03
CA ILE A 87 -12.32 -1.43 -1.86
C ILE A 87 -11.61 -2.25 -0.76
N VAL A 88 -10.53 -2.93 -1.12
CA VAL A 88 -9.70 -3.70 -0.20
C VAL A 88 -8.61 -2.83 0.41
N SER A 89 -7.95 -2.04 -0.42
CA SER A 89 -6.92 -1.09 -0.01
C SER A 89 -6.87 0.09 -0.95
N LEU A 90 -6.40 1.22 -0.43
CA LEU A 90 -6.21 2.43 -1.21
C LEU A 90 -5.00 3.18 -0.68
N SER A 91 -4.12 3.59 -1.57
CA SER A 91 -3.03 4.50 -1.25
C SER A 91 -2.90 5.59 -2.30
N ILE A 92 -2.39 6.73 -1.88
CA ILE A 92 -2.15 7.87 -2.76
C ILE A 92 -0.70 8.29 -2.59
N SER A 93 0.00 8.42 -3.71
CA SER A 93 1.33 9.03 -3.76
C SER A 93 1.28 10.33 -4.54
N ASN A 94 1.88 11.38 -3.98
CA ASN A 94 1.95 12.69 -4.61
C ASN A 94 3.32 12.84 -5.27
N GLU A 95 3.39 12.55 -6.58
CA GLU A 95 4.64 12.62 -7.35
C GLU A 95 5.02 14.06 -7.69
N SER A 96 4.04 14.95 -7.81
CA SER A 96 4.25 16.36 -8.09
C SER A 96 3.17 17.23 -7.44
N SER A 97 3.31 18.56 -7.59
CA SER A 97 2.26 19.49 -7.17
C SER A 97 1.02 19.44 -8.08
N GLU A 98 1.15 18.94 -9.30
CA GLU A 98 0.09 18.93 -10.30
C GLU A 98 -0.70 17.63 -10.31
N TYR A 99 -0.05 16.50 -10.04
CA TYR A 99 -0.70 15.19 -10.09
C TYR A 99 -0.14 14.22 -9.03
N GLY A 100 -0.93 13.22 -8.73
CA GLY A 100 -0.57 12.07 -7.92
C GLY A 100 -1.06 10.78 -8.55
N TYR A 101 -0.69 9.67 -7.93
CA TYR A 101 -1.18 8.35 -8.29
C TYR A 101 -2.04 7.79 -7.17
N ILE A 102 -3.19 7.20 -7.55
CA ILE A 102 -3.99 6.34 -6.68
C ILE A 102 -3.67 4.90 -7.03
N ASP A 103 -3.34 4.11 -6.03
CA ASP A 103 -3.23 2.66 -6.11
C ASP A 103 -4.39 2.07 -5.32
N VAL A 104 -5.29 1.37 -5.99
CA VAL A 104 -6.47 0.73 -5.39
C VAL A 104 -6.42 -0.76 -5.66
N LYS A 105 -6.67 -1.55 -4.61
CA LYS A 105 -7.07 -2.94 -4.77
C LYS A 105 -8.56 -3.07 -4.50
N GLU A 106 -9.26 -3.65 -5.44
CA GLU A 106 -10.71 -3.85 -5.37
C GLU A 106 -11.08 -5.30 -5.66
N ARG A 107 -12.28 -5.69 -5.27
CA ARG A 107 -12.88 -6.96 -5.65
C ARG A 107 -14.34 -6.80 -5.98
N GLY A 108 -14.84 -7.65 -6.87
CA GLY A 108 -16.24 -7.74 -7.24
C GLY A 108 -16.70 -6.75 -8.29
N GLY A 109 -15.90 -5.76 -8.66
CA GLY A 109 -16.21 -4.84 -9.75
C GLY A 109 -16.04 -5.47 -11.13
N ASP A 110 -16.85 -5.03 -12.06
CA ASP A 110 -16.69 -5.38 -13.49
C ASP A 110 -15.71 -4.40 -14.15
N GLU A 111 -14.72 -4.92 -14.87
CA GLU A 111 -13.67 -4.11 -15.48
C GLU A 111 -14.22 -3.05 -16.45
N ALA A 112 -15.17 -3.45 -17.28
CA ALA A 112 -15.75 -2.54 -18.28
C ALA A 112 -16.53 -1.41 -17.60
N GLU A 113 -17.30 -1.72 -16.56
CA GLU A 113 -18.03 -0.72 -15.77
C GLU A 113 -17.08 0.19 -14.97
N ILE A 114 -16.01 -0.36 -14.38
CA ILE A 114 -14.98 0.45 -13.69
C ILE A 114 -14.37 1.47 -14.66
N ARG A 115 -13.94 1.01 -15.84
CA ARG A 115 -13.36 1.90 -16.86
C ARG A 115 -14.35 2.97 -17.31
N LYS A 116 -15.59 2.61 -17.52
CA LYS A 116 -16.67 3.52 -17.91
C LYS A 116 -16.95 4.58 -16.83
N GLU A 117 -17.09 4.16 -15.58
CA GLU A 117 -17.36 5.07 -14.47
C GLU A 117 -16.19 6.04 -14.21
N LEU A 118 -14.95 5.55 -14.29
CA LEU A 118 -13.76 6.40 -14.18
C LEU A 118 -13.62 7.36 -15.37
N ASP A 119 -13.93 6.91 -16.58
CA ASP A 119 -13.85 7.74 -17.79
C ASP A 119 -14.84 8.91 -17.76
N LYS A 120 -16.03 8.72 -17.16
CA LYS A 120 -16.99 9.80 -16.95
C LYS A 120 -16.45 10.98 -16.15
N LEU A 121 -15.46 10.78 -15.32
CA LEU A 121 -14.83 11.85 -14.52
C LEU A 121 -13.99 12.79 -15.37
N GLY A 122 -13.46 12.33 -16.50
CA GLY A 122 -12.74 13.11 -17.49
C GLY A 122 -11.31 13.52 -17.10
N TRP A 123 -10.89 13.28 -15.88
CA TRP A 123 -9.56 13.65 -15.36
C TRP A 123 -8.77 12.47 -14.79
N VAL A 124 -9.28 11.24 -14.93
CA VAL A 124 -8.62 10.00 -14.51
C VAL A 124 -7.88 9.40 -15.69
N GLU A 125 -6.60 9.10 -15.52
CA GLU A 125 -5.81 8.31 -16.46
C GLU A 125 -5.47 6.97 -15.80
N ILE A 126 -6.03 5.88 -16.29
CA ILE A 126 -5.71 4.54 -15.83
C ILE A 126 -4.33 4.16 -16.37
N VAL A 127 -3.37 4.00 -15.48
CA VAL A 127 -1.99 3.64 -15.81
C VAL A 127 -1.82 2.13 -15.88
N ASN A 128 -2.50 1.42 -14.97
CA ASN A 128 -2.39 -0.02 -14.86
C ASN A 128 -3.68 -0.63 -14.33
N PHE A 129 -4.02 -1.80 -14.86
CA PHE A 129 -5.20 -2.55 -14.47
C PHE A 129 -4.87 -4.04 -14.54
N ARG A 130 -4.73 -4.71 -13.39
CA ARG A 130 -4.33 -6.13 -13.37
C ARG A 130 -4.94 -6.91 -12.21
N LYS A 131 -5.25 -8.16 -12.49
CA LYS A 131 -5.65 -9.12 -11.47
C LYS A 131 -4.46 -9.53 -10.61
N SER A 132 -4.68 -9.72 -9.32
CA SER A 132 -3.62 -9.91 -8.32
C SER A 132 -2.76 -11.17 -8.50
N ASP A 133 -3.25 -12.17 -9.22
CA ASP A 133 -2.57 -13.46 -9.38
C ASP A 133 -1.79 -13.59 -10.70
N SER A 134 -1.49 -12.46 -11.34
CA SER A 134 -0.85 -12.43 -12.67
C SER A 134 0.67 -12.63 -12.64
N TYR A 135 1.30 -12.70 -11.47
CA TYR A 135 2.74 -12.93 -11.33
C TYR A 135 3.02 -14.28 -10.68
N GLN A 136 3.88 -15.05 -11.34
CA GLN A 136 4.46 -16.27 -10.76
C GLN A 136 5.83 -15.97 -10.19
N LEU A 137 6.13 -16.55 -9.04
CA LEU A 137 7.46 -16.55 -8.50
C LEU A 137 8.36 -17.38 -9.42
N LEU A 138 9.33 -16.74 -10.07
CA LEU A 138 10.32 -17.42 -10.90
C LEU A 138 11.46 -17.88 -9.99
N SER A 139 11.63 -19.20 -9.84
CA SER A 139 12.80 -19.75 -9.18
C SER A 139 13.89 -20.01 -10.23
N PHE A 140 14.99 -19.29 -10.13
CA PHE A 140 16.19 -19.61 -10.90
C PHE A 140 17.00 -20.64 -10.11
N GLY A 141 16.61 -21.93 -10.25
CA GLY A 141 17.31 -23.02 -9.59
C GLY A 141 18.70 -23.19 -10.18
N LYS A 142 19.72 -23.15 -9.33
CA LYS A 142 21.00 -23.76 -9.67
C LYS A 142 20.80 -25.26 -9.73
N GLU A 143 20.71 -25.84 -10.92
CA GLU A 143 21.13 -27.22 -11.09
C GLU A 143 22.63 -27.27 -10.84
N ARG A 144 23.04 -27.50 -9.62
CA ARG A 144 24.37 -28.03 -9.35
C ARG A 144 24.25 -29.54 -9.37
N LYS A 145 24.69 -30.09 -10.47
CA LYS A 145 25.13 -31.49 -10.51
C LYS A 145 26.36 -31.68 -9.62
#